data_cab65002f3ae549087b0e1731d214851
#
_entry.id   cab65002f3ae549087b0e1731d214851
#
_cell.length_a   1.000
_cell.length_b   1.000
_cell.length_c   1.000
_cell.angle_alpha   90.00
_cell.angle_beta   90.00
_cell.angle_gamma   90.00
#
_symmetry.space_group_name_H-M   'P 1'
#
loop_
_entity.id
_entity.type
_entity.pdbx_description
1 polymer ?
#
loop_
_entity_poly.entity_id
_entity_poly.type
_entity_poly.pdbx_seq_one_letter_code
_entity_poly.pdbx_strand_id
1 'polypeptide(L)'
;MKLLRSLALLAVATAGLSIHALQAEPLKIGYSDWPGYTILEVAKQKGWFKDAGLDVELVWFDYLPSLDAFSAGKIDAVCVVGTDALVNGANGAKSKIIALLDYSDGSDMIVGMPGINSIKDLKGKKVGIELTLVEHLLLLKALEANGMKQADVELVNTPTNETPQTLASGKVAAIGAWYPNSGQALKNVPGSKPLFTSADAKGLIFDVLAVNPTSYAQHKEEWTKIVGIYYKAVDYLYDPKTHDDAVKIMAAKVGADPADYAKNVPGTHFLTLKEAKAAFTKGDDLMSVYGSMTIGNQFNLDNSVYKESQKPASYLTPAIVNSL
;
A
#
# COMPACT_ATOMS: atom_id res chain seq x y z
N MET A 1 22.39 -67.55 -59.52
CA MET A 1 21.68 -68.27 -58.43
C MET A 1 21.96 -67.59 -57.09
N LYS A 2 20.95 -67.41 -56.27
CA LYS A 2 20.85 -66.96 -54.93
C LYS A 2 20.57 -65.45 -54.78
N LEU A 3 19.24 -65.19 -54.64
CA LEU A 3 18.63 -63.97 -54.08
C LEU A 3 19.05 -63.77 -52.61
N LEU A 4 19.42 -62.58 -52.27
CA LEU A 4 19.46 -62.14 -50.91
C LEU A 4 18.47 -60.96 -50.78
N ARG A 5 17.33 -61.22 -50.04
CA ARG A 5 16.34 -60.23 -49.66
C ARG A 5 16.87 -59.43 -48.45
N SER A 6 17.04 -58.16 -48.62
CA SER A 6 17.32 -57.24 -47.50
C SER A 6 15.98 -56.66 -47.01
N LEU A 7 15.57 -57.04 -45.81
CA LEU A 7 14.50 -56.38 -45.07
C LEU A 7 15.04 -55.09 -44.51
N ALA A 8 14.47 -53.93 -44.92
CA ALA A 8 14.68 -52.66 -44.28
C ALA A 8 13.65 -52.51 -43.17
N LEU A 9 14.10 -52.53 -41.93
CA LEU A 9 13.27 -52.13 -40.76
C LEU A 9 13.17 -50.60 -40.73
N LEU A 10 11.98 -50.10 -40.96
CA LEU A 10 11.61 -48.68 -40.74
C LEU A 10 11.34 -48.47 -39.24
N ALA A 11 12.30 -47.92 -38.51
CA ALA A 11 12.10 -47.48 -37.13
C ALA A 11 11.39 -46.11 -37.16
N VAL A 12 10.11 -46.09 -36.88
CA VAL A 12 9.34 -44.86 -36.64
C VAL A 12 9.72 -44.34 -35.25
N ALA A 13 10.60 -43.34 -35.22
CA ALA A 13 10.88 -42.60 -34.00
C ALA A 13 9.70 -41.65 -33.72
N THR A 14 8.80 -42.04 -32.83
CA THR A 14 7.80 -41.11 -32.24
C THR A 14 8.54 -40.17 -31.30
N ALA A 15 8.94 -39.02 -31.81
CA ALA A 15 9.33 -37.88 -30.97
C ALA A 15 8.13 -37.40 -30.18
N GLY A 16 8.01 -37.84 -28.94
CA GLY A 16 7.05 -37.29 -27.99
C GLY A 16 7.40 -35.83 -27.76
N LEU A 17 6.67 -34.93 -28.39
CA LEU A 17 6.64 -33.52 -28.02
C LEU A 17 6.02 -33.44 -26.63
N SER A 18 6.85 -33.43 -25.58
CA SER A 18 6.44 -32.99 -24.25
C SER A 18 6.11 -31.52 -24.36
N ILE A 19 4.82 -31.20 -24.54
CA ILE A 19 4.30 -29.86 -24.36
C ILE A 19 4.44 -29.60 -22.85
N HIS A 20 5.57 -29.03 -22.44
CA HIS A 20 5.64 -28.37 -21.16
C HIS A 20 4.65 -27.20 -21.30
N ALA A 21 3.47 -27.35 -20.71
CA ALA A 21 2.62 -26.20 -20.45
C ALA A 21 3.51 -25.17 -19.74
N LEU A 22 3.84 -24.06 -20.40
CA LEU A 22 4.43 -22.93 -19.72
C LEU A 22 3.43 -22.58 -18.60
N GLN A 23 3.78 -22.94 -17.37
CA GLN A 23 3.03 -22.48 -16.21
C GLN A 23 3.13 -20.97 -16.24
N ALA A 24 1.99 -20.28 -16.34
CA ALA A 24 1.97 -18.82 -16.30
C ALA A 24 2.68 -18.38 -15.02
N GLU A 25 3.52 -17.36 -15.11
CA GLU A 25 4.15 -16.82 -13.90
C GLU A 25 3.08 -16.31 -12.93
N PRO A 26 3.29 -16.43 -11.61
CA PRO A 26 2.33 -15.93 -10.62
C PRO A 26 2.17 -14.42 -10.75
N LEU A 27 0.96 -13.92 -10.50
CA LEU A 27 0.73 -12.49 -10.34
C LEU A 27 1.39 -12.00 -9.05
N LYS A 28 2.32 -11.06 -9.18
CA LYS A 28 3.12 -10.56 -8.06
C LYS A 28 2.54 -9.27 -7.51
N ILE A 29 2.18 -9.27 -6.23
CA ILE A 29 1.65 -8.11 -5.51
C ILE A 29 2.68 -7.69 -4.46
N GLY A 30 3.27 -6.49 -4.65
CA GLY A 30 4.15 -5.88 -3.65
C GLY A 30 3.35 -5.20 -2.54
N TYR A 31 3.81 -5.32 -1.30
CA TYR A 31 3.18 -4.73 -0.14
C TYR A 31 4.17 -4.56 1.02
N SER A 32 3.85 -3.67 1.97
CA SER A 32 4.65 -3.38 3.14
C SER A 32 3.89 -3.67 4.44
N ASP A 33 4.35 -3.10 5.54
CA ASP A 33 3.88 -3.35 6.91
C ASP A 33 2.54 -2.68 7.28
N TRP A 34 1.95 -1.87 6.38
CA TRP A 34 0.67 -1.22 6.63
C TRP A 34 -0.46 -2.24 6.89
N PRO A 35 -1.33 -2.02 7.91
CA PRO A 35 -2.40 -2.98 8.24
C PRO A 35 -3.31 -3.31 7.05
N GLY A 36 -3.70 -2.31 6.25
CA GLY A 36 -4.55 -2.50 5.07
C GLY A 36 -3.93 -3.38 3.98
N TYR A 37 -2.61 -3.55 3.99
CA TYR A 37 -1.91 -4.43 3.05
C TYR A 37 -1.69 -5.82 3.66
N THR A 38 -1.33 -5.89 4.95
CA THR A 38 -1.05 -7.17 5.62
C THR A 38 -2.28 -8.07 5.75
N ILE A 39 -3.50 -7.54 5.57
CA ILE A 39 -4.74 -8.34 5.49
C ILE A 39 -4.71 -9.35 4.32
N LEU A 40 -3.90 -9.12 3.27
CA LEU A 40 -3.69 -10.08 2.19
C LEU A 40 -3.08 -11.40 2.69
N GLU A 41 -2.33 -11.36 3.78
CA GLU A 41 -1.80 -12.58 4.41
C GLU A 41 -2.92 -13.45 5.00
N VAL A 42 -4.05 -12.87 5.41
CA VAL A 42 -5.23 -13.65 5.81
C VAL A 42 -5.72 -14.47 4.63
N ALA A 43 -5.91 -13.85 3.47
CA ALA A 43 -6.34 -14.54 2.26
C ALA A 43 -5.35 -15.65 1.84
N LYS A 44 -4.04 -15.38 1.93
CA LYS A 44 -2.97 -16.34 1.64
C LYS A 44 -2.98 -17.52 2.60
N GLN A 45 -3.00 -17.28 3.91
CA GLN A 45 -2.97 -18.36 4.93
C GLN A 45 -4.25 -19.19 4.95
N LYS A 46 -5.40 -18.58 4.58
CA LYS A 46 -6.66 -19.31 4.41
C LYS A 46 -6.76 -20.06 3.08
N GLY A 47 -5.76 -19.92 2.19
CA GLY A 47 -5.72 -20.61 0.90
C GLY A 47 -6.69 -20.07 -0.16
N TRP A 48 -7.31 -18.89 0.06
CA TRP A 48 -8.38 -18.40 -0.80
C TRP A 48 -7.95 -18.06 -2.23
N PHE A 49 -6.70 -17.67 -2.44
CA PHE A 49 -6.17 -17.51 -3.81
C PHE A 49 -6.15 -18.84 -4.54
N LYS A 50 -5.63 -19.88 -3.89
CA LYS A 50 -5.55 -21.23 -4.46
C LYS A 50 -6.95 -21.80 -4.72
N ASP A 51 -7.89 -21.64 -3.79
CA ASP A 51 -9.27 -22.10 -3.93
C ASP A 51 -9.99 -21.43 -5.12
N ALA A 52 -9.61 -20.19 -5.45
CA ALA A 52 -10.11 -19.46 -6.61
C ALA A 52 -9.37 -19.79 -7.93
N GLY A 53 -8.39 -20.72 -7.89
CA GLY A 53 -7.58 -21.10 -9.03
C GLY A 53 -6.58 -20.03 -9.45
N LEU A 54 -6.13 -19.20 -8.49
CA LEU A 54 -5.19 -18.12 -8.73
C LEU A 54 -3.79 -18.50 -8.24
N ASP A 55 -2.78 -18.20 -9.06
CA ASP A 55 -1.38 -18.23 -8.68
C ASP A 55 -0.94 -16.79 -8.35
N VAL A 56 -0.84 -16.47 -7.06
CA VAL A 56 -0.52 -15.13 -6.54
C VAL A 56 0.68 -15.23 -5.62
N GLU A 57 1.68 -14.42 -5.91
CA GLU A 57 2.84 -14.21 -5.04
C GLU A 57 2.72 -12.87 -4.32
N LEU A 58 2.60 -12.89 -2.99
CA LEU A 58 2.69 -11.70 -2.15
C LEU A 58 4.16 -11.45 -1.84
N VAL A 59 4.70 -10.34 -2.35
CA VAL A 59 6.12 -9.97 -2.23
C VAL A 59 6.26 -8.85 -1.20
N TRP A 60 6.97 -9.15 -0.12
CA TRP A 60 7.23 -8.19 0.96
C TRP A 60 8.35 -7.22 0.60
N PHE A 61 8.12 -5.93 0.89
CA PHE A 61 9.09 -4.85 0.75
C PHE A 61 8.96 -3.86 1.91
N ASP A 62 9.99 -3.06 2.15
CA ASP A 62 9.81 -1.74 2.73
C ASP A 62 9.03 -0.85 1.74
N TYR A 63 8.41 0.24 2.22
CA TYR A 63 7.43 0.99 1.41
C TYR A 63 8.02 1.54 0.11
N LEU A 64 9.03 2.42 0.18
CA LEU A 64 9.67 2.99 -1.03
C LEU A 64 10.26 1.92 -1.96
N PRO A 65 10.99 0.89 -1.50
CA PRO A 65 11.42 -0.22 -2.34
C PRO A 65 10.30 -0.95 -3.09
N SER A 66 9.07 -0.99 -2.55
CA SER A 66 7.92 -1.57 -3.26
C SER A 66 7.54 -0.75 -4.50
N LEU A 67 7.59 0.59 -4.39
CA LEU A 67 7.34 1.52 -5.49
C LEU A 67 8.43 1.42 -6.57
N ASP A 68 9.68 1.26 -6.17
CA ASP A 68 10.80 1.03 -7.08
C ASP A 68 10.67 -0.29 -7.83
N ALA A 69 10.26 -1.36 -7.14
CA ALA A 69 10.02 -2.66 -7.76
C ALA A 69 8.87 -2.61 -8.78
N PHE A 70 7.79 -1.88 -8.46
CA PHE A 70 6.67 -1.64 -9.37
C PHE A 70 7.12 -0.84 -10.60
N SER A 71 7.86 0.24 -10.39
CA SER A 71 8.39 1.09 -11.46
C SER A 71 9.33 0.34 -12.39
N ALA A 72 10.12 -0.61 -11.85
CA ALA A 72 11.01 -1.46 -12.60
C ALA A 72 10.30 -2.65 -13.31
N GLY A 73 8.96 -2.77 -13.15
CA GLY A 73 8.19 -3.88 -13.74
C GLY A 73 8.50 -5.26 -13.14
N LYS A 74 9.02 -5.30 -11.91
CA LYS A 74 9.36 -6.56 -11.20
C LYS A 74 8.16 -7.20 -10.51
N ILE A 75 7.09 -6.43 -10.31
CA ILE A 75 5.81 -6.83 -9.74
C ILE A 75 4.66 -6.28 -10.59
N ASP A 76 3.53 -6.99 -10.59
CA ASP A 76 2.35 -6.66 -11.39
C ASP A 76 1.48 -5.58 -10.73
N ALA A 77 1.46 -5.58 -9.42
CA ALA A 77 0.69 -4.65 -8.62
C ALA A 77 1.44 -4.27 -7.34
N VAL A 78 1.06 -3.12 -6.77
CA VAL A 78 1.56 -2.64 -5.48
C VAL A 78 0.41 -2.11 -4.64
N CYS A 79 0.41 -2.44 -3.35
CA CYS A 79 -0.40 -1.78 -2.35
C CYS A 79 0.29 -0.47 -1.97
N VAL A 80 -0.40 0.66 -2.14
CA VAL A 80 0.22 1.99 -2.06
C VAL A 80 -0.83 3.05 -1.72
N VAL A 81 -0.41 4.17 -1.16
CA VAL A 81 -1.27 5.36 -1.02
C VAL A 81 -1.61 5.94 -2.39
N GLY A 82 -2.87 6.32 -2.61
CA GLY A 82 -3.34 6.83 -3.90
C GLY A 82 -2.56 8.04 -4.41
N THR A 83 -2.14 8.95 -3.52
CA THR A 83 -1.30 10.10 -3.87
C THR A 83 0.12 9.71 -4.25
N ASP A 84 0.67 8.65 -3.65
CA ASP A 84 2.01 8.17 -3.97
C ASP A 84 2.02 7.38 -5.29
N ALA A 85 0.88 6.76 -5.66
CA ALA A 85 0.68 6.25 -7.02
C ALA A 85 0.77 7.37 -8.09
N LEU A 86 0.36 8.62 -7.76
CA LEU A 86 0.55 9.77 -8.64
C LEU A 86 2.02 10.17 -8.72
N VAL A 87 2.75 10.16 -7.59
CA VAL A 87 4.19 10.43 -7.56
C VAL A 87 4.93 9.42 -8.45
N ASN A 88 4.60 8.14 -8.30
CA ASN A 88 5.16 7.08 -9.14
C ASN A 88 4.85 7.30 -10.63
N GLY A 89 3.61 7.70 -10.93
CA GLY A 89 3.16 8.03 -12.29
C GLY A 89 3.87 9.24 -12.88
N ALA A 90 4.15 10.28 -12.08
CA ALA A 90 4.93 11.44 -12.47
C ALA A 90 6.37 11.07 -12.87
N ASN A 91 6.91 10.01 -12.23
CA ASN A 91 8.22 9.43 -12.53
C ASN A 91 8.17 8.37 -13.66
N GLY A 92 7.04 8.24 -14.37
CA GLY A 92 6.89 7.38 -15.54
C GLY A 92 6.19 6.04 -15.31
N ALA A 93 5.98 5.61 -14.06
CA ALA A 93 5.34 4.34 -13.72
C ALA A 93 3.84 4.51 -13.45
N LYS A 94 3.07 4.80 -14.49
CA LYS A 94 1.60 4.92 -14.39
C LYS A 94 0.95 3.58 -14.04
N SER A 95 -0.12 3.65 -13.23
CA SER A 95 -0.88 2.49 -12.79
C SER A 95 -2.37 2.61 -13.07
N LYS A 96 -3.10 1.51 -12.88
CA LYS A 96 -4.54 1.42 -12.78
C LYS A 96 -4.92 1.09 -11.34
N ILE A 97 -5.58 2.01 -10.67
CA ILE A 97 -6.12 1.80 -9.32
C ILE A 97 -7.45 1.06 -9.47
N ILE A 98 -7.46 -0.21 -9.08
CA ILE A 98 -8.58 -1.13 -9.30
C ILE A 98 -9.37 -1.45 -8.04
N ALA A 99 -8.82 -1.15 -6.85
CA ALA A 99 -9.48 -1.28 -5.56
C ALA A 99 -9.05 -0.16 -4.62
N LEU A 100 -9.95 0.26 -3.74
CA LEU A 100 -9.66 1.05 -2.55
C LEU A 100 -9.64 0.08 -1.37
N LEU A 101 -8.54 0.07 -0.65
CA LEU A 101 -8.31 -0.91 0.41
C LEU A 101 -8.84 -0.38 1.74
N ASP A 102 -8.41 0.79 2.11
CA ASP A 102 -8.73 1.45 3.36
C ASP A 102 -8.45 2.95 3.25
N TYR A 103 -8.71 3.68 4.32
CA TYR A 103 -8.12 5.00 4.56
C TYR A 103 -7.58 5.06 5.99
N SER A 104 -6.52 5.84 6.17
CA SER A 104 -5.96 6.07 7.49
C SER A 104 -6.87 6.98 8.34
N ASP A 105 -7.12 6.56 9.57
CA ASP A 105 -7.98 7.25 10.55
C ASP A 105 -7.28 7.30 11.93
N GLY A 106 -6.03 7.78 11.92
CA GLY A 106 -5.21 7.95 13.12
C GLY A 106 -3.92 7.13 13.17
N SER A 107 -3.73 6.15 12.28
CA SER A 107 -2.51 5.32 12.25
C SER A 107 -1.29 6.02 11.68
N ASP A 108 -1.47 6.91 10.69
CA ASP A 108 -0.42 7.83 10.26
C ASP A 108 -0.37 9.02 11.20
N MET A 109 0.81 9.38 11.69
CA MET A 109 0.93 10.42 12.68
C MET A 109 2.29 11.14 12.66
N ILE A 110 2.27 12.41 13.07
CA ILE A 110 3.47 13.17 13.43
C ILE A 110 3.68 12.99 14.92
N VAL A 111 4.76 12.27 15.29
CA VAL A 111 5.11 11.97 16.68
C VAL A 111 6.21 12.92 17.14
N GLY A 112 5.93 13.70 18.19
CA GLY A 112 6.87 14.62 18.80
C GLY A 112 7.66 14.01 19.96
N MET A 113 8.90 14.42 20.12
CA MET A 113 9.75 14.14 21.29
C MET A 113 9.12 14.70 22.56
N PRO A 114 9.48 14.18 23.76
CA PRO A 114 9.13 14.81 25.02
C PRO A 114 9.51 16.29 25.03
N GLY A 115 8.55 17.14 25.44
CA GLY A 115 8.71 18.60 25.43
C GLY A 115 8.23 19.30 24.16
N ILE A 116 7.95 18.57 23.08
CA ILE A 116 7.24 19.05 21.89
C ILE A 116 5.74 18.79 22.10
N ASN A 117 4.95 19.84 22.19
CA ASN A 117 3.55 19.74 22.60
C ASN A 117 2.56 20.04 21.49
N SER A 118 2.99 20.66 20.41
CA SER A 118 2.19 21.04 19.26
C SER A 118 3.02 21.08 17.99
N ILE A 119 2.35 21.14 16.84
CA ILE A 119 3.01 21.36 15.54
C ILE A 119 3.78 22.68 15.52
N LYS A 120 3.28 23.72 16.21
CA LYS A 120 3.96 25.03 16.28
C LYS A 120 5.33 24.97 16.97
N ASP A 121 5.52 24.02 17.89
CA ASP A 121 6.81 23.84 18.58
C ASP A 121 7.90 23.26 17.65
N LEU A 122 7.51 22.79 16.46
CA LEU A 122 8.45 22.29 15.44
C LEU A 122 9.19 23.40 14.67
N LYS A 123 8.83 24.69 14.89
CA LYS A 123 9.47 25.79 14.18
C LYS A 123 10.99 25.82 14.42
N GLY A 124 11.75 25.79 13.31
CA GLY A 124 13.23 25.74 13.33
C GLY A 124 13.82 24.41 13.78
N LYS A 125 13.01 23.33 13.88
CA LYS A 125 13.46 22.03 14.35
C LYS A 125 13.52 21.01 13.20
N LYS A 126 14.31 19.96 13.43
CA LYS A 126 14.43 18.81 12.53
C LYS A 126 13.24 17.88 12.68
N VAL A 127 12.68 17.45 11.55
CA VAL A 127 11.62 16.45 11.47
C VAL A 127 12.06 15.34 10.53
N GLY A 128 12.07 14.10 11.02
CA GLY A 128 12.42 12.90 10.26
C GLY A 128 11.19 12.34 9.55
N ILE A 129 11.21 12.31 8.22
CA ILE A 129 10.11 11.78 7.39
C ILE A 129 10.64 11.14 6.12
N GLU A 130 9.89 10.22 5.54
CA GLU A 130 10.16 9.73 4.19
C GLU A 130 9.70 10.79 3.16
N LEU A 131 10.67 11.43 2.50
CA LEU A 131 10.41 12.59 1.64
C LEU A 131 9.60 12.22 0.39
N THR A 132 8.75 13.14 -0.03
CA THR A 132 7.89 13.08 -1.24
C THR A 132 6.75 12.06 -1.20
N LEU A 133 6.62 11.29 -0.13
CA LEU A 133 5.59 10.27 0.06
C LEU A 133 4.58 10.68 1.15
N VAL A 134 3.72 9.77 1.54
CA VAL A 134 2.54 9.99 2.40
C VAL A 134 2.84 10.77 3.68
N GLU A 135 3.92 10.45 4.40
CA GLU A 135 4.25 11.14 5.66
C GLU A 135 4.71 12.58 5.43
N HIS A 136 5.32 12.87 4.28
CA HIS A 136 5.61 14.24 3.88
C HIS A 136 4.32 15.02 3.64
N LEU A 137 3.35 14.42 2.93
CA LEU A 137 2.02 15.02 2.72
C LEU A 137 1.31 15.29 4.06
N LEU A 138 1.32 14.33 5.00
CA LEU A 138 0.72 14.48 6.31
C LEU A 138 1.37 15.62 7.12
N LEU A 139 2.70 15.69 7.14
CA LEU A 139 3.43 16.77 7.81
C LEU A 139 3.08 18.14 7.23
N LEU A 140 3.07 18.27 5.91
CA LEU A 140 2.75 19.53 5.28
C LEU A 140 1.30 19.94 5.57
N LYS A 141 0.38 18.99 5.62
CA LYS A 141 -1.01 19.25 6.03
C LYS A 141 -1.11 19.69 7.49
N ALA A 142 -0.34 19.07 8.37
CA ALA A 142 -0.23 19.47 9.76
C ALA A 142 0.32 20.91 9.92
N LEU A 143 1.37 21.24 9.17
CA LEU A 143 1.93 22.59 9.16
C LEU A 143 0.93 23.62 8.64
N GLU A 144 0.27 23.36 7.50
CA GLU A 144 -0.77 24.24 6.93
C GLU A 144 -1.89 24.51 7.93
N ALA A 145 -2.43 23.46 8.56
CA ALA A 145 -3.50 23.58 9.57
C ALA A 145 -3.09 24.43 10.79
N ASN A 146 -1.79 24.60 11.01
CA ASN A 146 -1.25 25.42 12.10
C ASN A 146 -0.67 26.77 11.65
N GLY A 147 -0.91 27.17 10.39
CA GLY A 147 -0.43 28.44 9.80
C GLY A 147 1.08 28.46 9.57
N MET A 148 1.71 27.29 9.42
CA MET A 148 3.12 27.10 9.15
C MET A 148 3.36 26.62 7.71
N LYS A 149 4.61 26.70 7.26
CA LYS A 149 5.06 26.25 5.96
C LYS A 149 6.21 25.24 6.10
N GLN A 150 6.47 24.46 5.06
CA GLN A 150 7.62 23.54 5.04
C GLN A 150 8.94 24.25 5.42
N ALA A 151 9.15 25.49 4.97
CA ALA A 151 10.35 26.26 5.29
C ALA A 151 10.50 26.62 6.78
N ASP A 152 9.46 26.44 7.59
CA ASP A 152 9.53 26.65 9.04
C ASP A 152 10.17 25.49 9.79
N VAL A 153 10.41 24.34 9.13
CA VAL A 153 11.04 23.14 9.71
C VAL A 153 12.19 22.65 8.84
N GLU A 154 13.14 21.91 9.44
CA GLU A 154 14.23 21.25 8.71
C GLU A 154 13.84 19.79 8.47
N LEU A 155 13.65 19.39 7.21
CA LEU A 155 13.31 18.02 6.85
C LEU A 155 14.56 17.13 6.82
N VAL A 156 14.47 15.97 7.45
CA VAL A 156 15.50 14.93 7.43
C VAL A 156 14.90 13.70 6.76
N ASN A 157 15.41 13.34 5.56
CA ASN A 157 14.94 12.14 4.89
C ASN A 157 15.24 10.91 5.74
N THR A 158 14.17 10.22 6.13
CA THR A 158 14.20 9.06 7.03
C THR A 158 13.20 8.05 6.52
N PRO A 159 13.64 6.88 6.02
CA PRO A 159 12.74 5.78 5.68
C PRO A 159 11.83 5.45 6.87
N THR A 160 10.57 5.14 6.62
CA THR A 160 9.58 4.98 7.69
C THR A 160 9.96 3.89 8.70
N ASN A 161 10.55 2.78 8.25
CA ASN A 161 11.05 1.70 9.11
C ASN A 161 12.23 2.14 10.02
N GLU A 162 12.92 3.25 9.70
CA GLU A 162 14.01 3.81 10.51
C GLU A 162 13.55 4.92 11.47
N THR A 163 12.31 5.41 11.32
CA THR A 163 11.79 6.54 12.11
C THR A 163 11.79 6.30 13.63
N PRO A 164 11.45 5.07 14.15
CA PRO A 164 11.50 4.82 15.59
C PRO A 164 12.90 5.01 16.18
N GLN A 165 13.92 4.52 15.48
CA GLN A 165 15.32 4.67 15.88
C GLN A 165 15.79 6.13 15.78
N THR A 166 15.37 6.82 14.73
CA THR A 166 15.70 8.22 14.48
C THR A 166 15.15 9.11 15.60
N LEU A 167 13.88 8.90 16.01
CA LEU A 167 13.31 9.61 17.15
C LEU A 167 14.05 9.28 18.45
N ALA A 168 14.30 8.00 18.74
CA ALA A 168 14.98 7.56 19.94
C ALA A 168 16.42 8.09 20.04
N SER A 169 17.08 8.38 18.93
CA SER A 169 18.43 8.97 18.90
C SER A 169 18.46 10.43 19.34
N GLY A 170 17.32 11.12 19.44
CA GLY A 170 17.23 12.54 19.76
C GLY A 170 17.74 13.48 18.66
N LYS A 171 18.04 12.98 17.46
CA LYS A 171 18.55 13.78 16.33
C LYS A 171 17.48 14.66 15.68
N VAL A 172 16.21 14.30 15.86
CA VAL A 172 15.05 15.01 15.35
C VAL A 172 14.08 15.34 16.47
N ALA A 173 13.29 16.40 16.33
CA ALA A 173 12.27 16.81 17.29
C ALA A 173 10.94 16.07 17.10
N ALA A 174 10.70 15.56 15.90
CA ALA A 174 9.52 14.76 15.55
C ALA A 174 9.83 13.84 14.39
N ILE A 175 8.97 12.86 14.19
CA ILE A 175 8.94 11.98 13.01
C ILE A 175 7.54 11.93 12.41
N GLY A 176 7.43 11.62 11.13
CA GLY A 176 6.22 11.08 10.52
C GLY A 176 6.34 9.57 10.38
N ALA A 177 5.30 8.85 10.81
CA ALA A 177 5.28 7.39 10.72
C ALA A 177 3.86 6.83 10.84
N TRP A 178 3.63 5.68 10.21
CA TRP A 178 2.43 4.88 10.39
C TRP A 178 2.65 3.68 11.31
N TYR A 179 1.56 3.08 11.79
CA TYR A 179 1.63 1.84 12.54
C TYR A 179 2.08 0.66 11.64
N PRO A 180 3.05 -0.21 12.08
CA PRO A 180 3.52 -0.38 13.46
C PRO A 180 4.67 0.56 13.89
N ASN A 181 5.30 1.29 12.99
CA ASN A 181 6.48 2.12 13.29
C ASN A 181 6.15 3.26 14.27
N SER A 182 5.02 3.94 14.10
CA SER A 182 4.56 4.98 15.03
C SER A 182 4.37 4.43 16.47
N GLY A 183 3.75 3.24 16.59
CA GLY A 183 3.59 2.56 17.86
C GLY A 183 4.92 2.18 18.51
N GLN A 184 5.89 1.73 17.72
CA GLN A 184 7.23 1.44 18.19
C GLN A 184 7.97 2.70 18.66
N ALA A 185 7.83 3.81 17.94
CA ALA A 185 8.43 5.10 18.31
C ALA A 185 7.87 5.59 19.66
N LEU A 186 6.56 5.55 19.84
CA LEU A 186 5.89 5.92 21.10
C LEU A 186 6.35 5.03 22.28
N LYS A 187 6.57 3.74 22.04
CA LYS A 187 7.06 2.80 23.05
C LYS A 187 8.53 3.03 23.38
N ASN A 188 9.37 3.29 22.37
CA ASN A 188 10.81 3.46 22.54
C ASN A 188 11.19 4.80 23.17
N VAL A 189 10.32 5.84 23.06
CA VAL A 189 10.58 7.18 23.60
C VAL A 189 9.46 7.57 24.56
N PRO A 190 9.54 7.15 25.84
CA PRO A 190 8.54 7.50 26.86
C PRO A 190 8.33 9.00 26.96
N GLY A 191 7.07 9.45 26.94
CA GLY A 191 6.69 10.87 26.95
C GLY A 191 6.63 11.52 25.57
N SER A 192 6.99 10.81 24.49
CA SER A 192 6.63 11.20 23.12
C SER A 192 5.12 11.07 22.92
N LYS A 193 4.56 11.82 21.98
CA LYS A 193 3.12 11.81 21.72
C LYS A 193 2.80 12.20 20.28
N PRO A 194 1.64 11.78 19.76
CA PRO A 194 1.12 12.30 18.51
C PRO A 194 0.85 13.82 18.64
N LEU A 195 1.28 14.58 17.63
CA LEU A 195 1.03 16.04 17.50
C LEU A 195 -0.07 16.32 16.48
N PHE A 196 -0.19 15.45 15.49
CA PHE A 196 -1.17 15.47 14.40
C PHE A 196 -1.31 14.06 13.86
N THR A 197 -2.50 13.67 13.45
CA THR A 197 -2.77 12.33 12.91
C THR A 197 -3.62 12.41 11.64
N SER A 198 -3.72 11.32 10.90
CA SER A 198 -4.60 11.21 9.74
C SER A 198 -6.09 11.38 10.10
N ALA A 199 -6.49 11.16 11.36
CA ALA A 199 -7.85 11.44 11.83
C ALA A 199 -8.18 12.95 11.79
N ASP A 200 -7.17 13.83 11.90
CA ASP A 200 -7.32 15.28 11.76
C ASP A 200 -7.52 15.73 10.29
N ALA A 201 -7.27 14.80 9.33
CA ALA A 201 -7.42 15.03 7.89
C ALA A 201 -8.04 13.79 7.21
N LYS A 202 -9.15 13.31 7.74
CA LYS A 202 -9.82 12.07 7.34
C LYS A 202 -10.10 12.03 5.84
N GLY A 203 -9.71 10.92 5.19
CA GLY A 203 -9.82 10.73 3.75
C GLY A 203 -8.68 11.37 2.93
N LEU A 204 -7.69 12.00 3.57
CA LEU A 204 -6.49 12.47 2.88
C LEU A 204 -5.64 11.30 2.37
N ILE A 205 -5.58 10.22 3.14
CA ILE A 205 -4.75 9.03 2.89
C ILE A 205 -5.66 7.84 2.60
N PHE A 206 -5.92 7.59 1.32
CA PHE A 206 -6.54 6.37 0.82
C PHE A 206 -5.48 5.40 0.35
N ASP A 207 -5.56 4.17 0.81
CA ASP A 207 -4.74 3.07 0.35
C ASP A 207 -5.43 2.30 -0.77
N VAL A 208 -4.66 1.93 -1.79
CA VAL A 208 -5.17 1.41 -3.04
C VAL A 208 -4.38 0.20 -3.54
N LEU A 209 -5.00 -0.63 -4.35
CA LEU A 209 -4.31 -1.60 -5.19
C LEU A 209 -4.07 -0.99 -6.57
N ALA A 210 -2.82 -0.63 -6.84
CA ALA A 210 -2.34 -0.06 -8.09
C ALA A 210 -1.71 -1.15 -8.95
N VAL A 211 -2.24 -1.38 -10.14
CA VAL A 211 -1.83 -2.46 -11.06
C VAL A 211 -1.16 -1.88 -12.30
N ASN A 212 -0.12 -2.55 -12.78
CA ASN A 212 0.50 -2.25 -14.06
C ASN A 212 -0.55 -2.32 -15.18
N PRO A 213 -0.64 -1.31 -16.08
CA PRO A 213 -1.67 -1.26 -17.12
C PRO A 213 -1.66 -2.48 -18.05
N THR A 214 -0.49 -3.06 -18.34
CA THR A 214 -0.37 -4.25 -19.18
C THR A 214 -0.90 -5.48 -18.44
N SER A 215 -0.49 -5.68 -17.18
CA SER A 215 -0.99 -6.78 -16.35
C SER A 215 -2.52 -6.67 -16.15
N TYR A 216 -3.05 -5.45 -15.92
CA TYR A 216 -4.49 -5.22 -15.83
C TYR A 216 -5.24 -5.64 -17.10
N ALA A 217 -4.68 -5.32 -18.28
CA ALA A 217 -5.31 -5.65 -19.56
C ALA A 217 -5.29 -7.16 -19.86
N GLN A 218 -4.22 -7.85 -19.46
CA GLN A 218 -4.00 -9.28 -19.72
C GLN A 218 -4.72 -10.19 -18.73
N HIS A 219 -4.90 -9.76 -17.47
CA HIS A 219 -5.34 -10.58 -16.33
C HIS A 219 -6.56 -9.99 -15.62
N LYS A 220 -7.49 -9.40 -16.38
CA LYS A 220 -8.65 -8.68 -15.80
C LYS A 220 -9.54 -9.58 -14.93
N GLU A 221 -9.74 -10.84 -15.32
CA GLU A 221 -10.55 -11.79 -14.55
C GLU A 221 -9.87 -12.18 -13.24
N GLU A 222 -8.55 -12.43 -13.27
CA GLU A 222 -7.76 -12.75 -12.11
C GLU A 222 -7.74 -11.56 -11.13
N TRP A 223 -7.54 -10.34 -11.62
CA TRP A 223 -7.61 -9.13 -10.80
C TRP A 223 -8.99 -8.93 -10.18
N THR A 224 -10.06 -9.25 -10.89
CA THR A 224 -11.42 -9.19 -10.33
C THR A 224 -11.59 -10.16 -9.17
N LYS A 225 -11.10 -11.39 -9.31
CA LYS A 225 -11.13 -12.38 -8.22
C LYS A 225 -10.27 -11.95 -7.03
N ILE A 226 -9.05 -11.41 -7.28
CA ILE A 226 -8.13 -10.92 -6.24
C ILE A 226 -8.79 -9.81 -5.43
N VAL A 227 -9.43 -8.83 -6.09
CA VAL A 227 -10.15 -7.74 -5.40
C VAL A 227 -11.33 -8.29 -4.59
N GLY A 228 -12.09 -9.26 -5.12
CA GLY A 228 -13.16 -9.93 -4.36
C GLY A 228 -12.63 -10.66 -3.12
N ILE A 229 -11.46 -11.29 -3.23
CA ILE A 229 -10.79 -11.97 -2.10
C ILE A 229 -10.31 -10.95 -1.06
N TYR A 230 -9.82 -9.79 -1.47
CA TYR A 230 -9.46 -8.71 -0.55
C TYR A 230 -10.66 -8.30 0.32
N TYR A 231 -11.81 -7.98 -0.30
CA TYR A 231 -13.01 -7.62 0.47
C TYR A 231 -13.56 -8.76 1.33
N LYS A 232 -13.42 -10.02 0.88
CA LYS A 232 -13.70 -11.18 1.73
C LYS A 232 -12.79 -11.21 2.97
N ALA A 233 -11.53 -10.80 2.84
CA ALA A 233 -10.62 -10.72 3.99
C ALA A 233 -11.01 -9.56 4.93
N VAL A 234 -11.52 -8.45 4.42
CA VAL A 234 -12.09 -7.37 5.22
C VAL A 234 -13.32 -7.85 5.99
N ASP A 235 -14.25 -8.55 5.34
CA ASP A 235 -15.42 -9.13 6.01
C ASP A 235 -14.97 -10.11 7.12
N TYR A 236 -13.93 -10.90 6.88
CA TYR A 236 -13.35 -11.83 7.86
C TYR A 236 -12.74 -11.11 9.06
N LEU A 237 -12.10 -9.95 8.83
CA LEU A 237 -11.57 -9.11 9.91
C LEU A 237 -12.70 -8.49 10.74
N TYR A 238 -13.80 -8.09 10.12
CA TYR A 238 -14.92 -7.43 10.79
C TYR A 238 -15.91 -8.39 11.46
N ASP A 239 -15.90 -9.68 11.10
CA ASP A 239 -16.73 -10.67 11.78
C ASP A 239 -16.14 -10.97 13.18
N PRO A 240 -16.90 -10.74 14.29
CA PRO A 240 -16.43 -11.01 15.64
C PRO A 240 -15.96 -12.45 15.88
N LYS A 241 -16.41 -13.42 15.08
CA LYS A 241 -16.01 -14.82 15.21
C LYS A 241 -14.63 -15.12 14.64
N THR A 242 -14.15 -14.28 13.72
CA THR A 242 -12.89 -14.49 12.99
C THR A 242 -11.89 -13.35 13.19
N HIS A 243 -12.32 -12.26 13.84
CA HIS A 243 -11.50 -11.09 14.11
C HIS A 243 -10.14 -11.43 14.72
N ASP A 244 -10.14 -12.18 15.84
CA ASP A 244 -8.90 -12.51 16.56
C ASP A 244 -7.94 -13.33 15.71
N ASP A 245 -8.45 -14.19 14.86
CA ASP A 245 -7.63 -14.98 13.95
C ASP A 245 -7.03 -14.11 12.84
N ALA A 246 -7.81 -13.19 12.26
CA ALA A 246 -7.31 -12.23 11.29
C ALA A 246 -6.21 -11.34 11.88
N VAL A 247 -6.47 -10.74 13.05
CA VAL A 247 -5.51 -9.91 13.79
C VAL A 247 -4.22 -10.67 14.10
N LYS A 248 -4.32 -11.93 14.55
CA LYS A 248 -3.15 -12.76 14.84
C LYS A 248 -2.30 -13.01 13.60
N ILE A 249 -2.92 -13.26 12.44
CA ILE A 249 -2.21 -13.47 11.18
C ILE A 249 -1.49 -12.20 10.76
N MET A 250 -2.17 -11.05 10.79
CA MET A 250 -1.62 -9.75 10.40
C MET A 250 -0.49 -9.33 11.33
N ALA A 251 -0.67 -9.44 12.65
CA ALA A 251 0.34 -9.12 13.66
C ALA A 251 1.60 -9.98 13.49
N ALA A 252 1.44 -11.29 13.26
CA ALA A 252 2.57 -12.21 13.05
C ALA A 252 3.41 -11.80 11.83
N LYS A 253 2.78 -11.25 10.77
CA LYS A 253 3.48 -10.82 9.57
C LYS A 253 4.47 -9.69 9.84
N VAL A 254 4.10 -8.74 10.71
CA VAL A 254 4.93 -7.58 11.07
C VAL A 254 5.72 -7.78 12.37
N GLY A 255 5.66 -8.97 12.97
CA GLY A 255 6.36 -9.26 14.22
C GLY A 255 5.81 -8.51 15.44
N ALA A 256 4.54 -8.07 15.39
CA ALA A 256 3.89 -7.35 16.48
C ALA A 256 3.20 -8.33 17.46
N ASP A 257 3.02 -7.89 18.71
CA ASP A 257 2.15 -8.58 19.66
C ASP A 257 0.69 -8.45 19.20
N PRO A 258 -0.07 -9.56 19.12
CA PRO A 258 -1.47 -9.52 18.63
C PRO A 258 -2.38 -8.60 19.44
N ALA A 259 -2.20 -8.49 20.77
CA ALA A 259 -3.03 -7.62 21.59
C ALA A 259 -2.71 -6.13 21.38
N ASP A 260 -1.44 -5.81 21.15
CA ASP A 260 -1.03 -4.45 20.78
C ASP A 260 -1.48 -4.11 19.36
N TYR A 261 -1.39 -5.07 18.43
CA TYR A 261 -1.88 -4.90 17.07
C TYR A 261 -3.40 -4.63 17.03
N ALA A 262 -4.20 -5.41 17.77
CA ALA A 262 -5.64 -5.24 17.88
C ALA A 262 -6.06 -3.84 18.33
N LYS A 263 -5.29 -3.22 19.25
CA LYS A 263 -5.56 -1.85 19.74
C LYS A 263 -5.33 -0.78 18.66
N ASN A 264 -4.45 -1.06 17.71
CA ASN A 264 -4.05 -0.09 16.68
C ASN A 264 -4.78 -0.29 15.34
N VAL A 265 -5.33 -1.48 15.08
CA VAL A 265 -6.14 -1.76 13.88
C VAL A 265 -7.24 -0.72 13.63
N PRO A 266 -7.97 -0.21 14.66
CA PRO A 266 -9.00 0.81 14.43
C PRO A 266 -8.51 2.14 13.86
N GLY A 267 -7.20 2.42 13.91
CA GLY A 267 -6.59 3.58 13.24
C GLY A 267 -6.48 3.42 11.71
N THR A 268 -6.82 2.25 11.18
CA THR A 268 -6.97 1.96 9.76
C THR A 268 -8.42 1.56 9.51
N HIS A 269 -9.15 2.38 8.73
CA HIS A 269 -10.52 2.05 8.37
C HIS A 269 -10.54 1.22 7.10
N PHE A 270 -10.57 -0.11 7.25
CA PHE A 270 -10.70 -1.04 6.12
C PHE A 270 -12.04 -0.85 5.43
N LEU A 271 -12.02 -0.58 4.12
CA LEU A 271 -13.25 -0.37 3.37
C LEU A 271 -13.93 -1.70 3.08
N THR A 272 -15.19 -1.81 3.47
CA THR A 272 -16.05 -2.86 2.91
C THR A 272 -16.27 -2.62 1.42
N LEU A 273 -16.68 -3.65 0.67
CA LEU A 273 -17.01 -3.48 -0.76
C LEU A 273 -18.04 -2.36 -0.99
N LYS A 274 -19.01 -2.22 -0.09
CA LYS A 274 -20.04 -1.17 -0.16
C LYS A 274 -19.43 0.23 0.00
N GLU A 275 -18.54 0.40 0.97
CA GLU A 275 -17.85 1.67 1.23
C GLU A 275 -16.88 2.02 0.10
N ALA A 276 -16.14 1.04 -0.42
CA ALA A 276 -15.27 1.23 -1.56
C ALA A 276 -16.03 1.69 -2.82
N LYS A 277 -17.22 1.10 -3.09
CA LYS A 277 -18.11 1.60 -4.16
C LYS A 277 -18.53 3.05 -3.94
N ALA A 278 -18.87 3.41 -2.71
CA ALA A 278 -19.24 4.79 -2.37
C ALA A 278 -18.06 5.75 -2.54
N ALA A 279 -16.86 5.40 -2.07
CA ALA A 279 -15.66 6.22 -2.19
C ALA A 279 -15.17 6.36 -3.64
N PHE A 280 -15.48 5.42 -4.54
CA PHE A 280 -15.28 5.55 -6.00
C PHE A 280 -16.33 6.43 -6.70
N THR A 281 -17.33 6.95 -5.98
CA THR A 281 -18.24 7.95 -6.55
C THR A 281 -17.48 9.28 -6.70
N LYS A 282 -17.61 9.91 -7.87
CA LYS A 282 -16.98 11.21 -8.13
C LYS A 282 -17.48 12.25 -7.14
N GLY A 283 -16.54 12.94 -6.50
CA GLY A 283 -16.77 14.02 -5.54
C GLY A 283 -15.50 14.85 -5.40
N ASP A 284 -15.63 16.03 -4.80
CA ASP A 284 -14.54 16.99 -4.64
C ASP A 284 -14.00 17.02 -3.19
N ASP A 285 -14.65 16.29 -2.28
CA ASP A 285 -14.25 16.18 -0.88
C ASP A 285 -13.27 15.01 -0.65
N LEU A 286 -12.67 15.00 0.55
CA LEU A 286 -11.68 13.98 0.91
C LEU A 286 -12.26 12.56 1.01
N MET A 287 -13.57 12.39 1.21
CA MET A 287 -14.18 11.05 1.32
C MET A 287 -14.46 10.41 -0.05
N SER A 288 -14.33 11.19 -1.14
CA SER A 288 -14.23 10.65 -2.51
C SER A 288 -12.77 10.48 -2.87
N VAL A 289 -12.38 9.31 -3.37
CA VAL A 289 -11.00 9.10 -3.85
C VAL A 289 -10.62 10.07 -4.99
N TYR A 290 -11.59 10.53 -5.78
CA TYR A 290 -11.35 11.55 -6.80
C TYR A 290 -10.98 12.89 -6.18
N GLY A 291 -11.71 13.33 -5.15
CA GLY A 291 -11.43 14.56 -4.41
C GLY A 291 -10.11 14.45 -3.65
N SER A 292 -9.94 13.38 -2.87
CA SER A 292 -8.71 13.10 -2.12
C SER A 292 -7.46 13.17 -3.01
N MET A 293 -7.44 12.40 -4.10
CA MET A 293 -6.30 12.39 -5.02
C MET A 293 -6.13 13.73 -5.77
N THR A 294 -7.21 14.48 -6.05
CA THR A 294 -7.12 15.81 -6.67
C THR A 294 -6.49 16.81 -5.71
N ILE A 295 -6.92 16.80 -4.45
CA ILE A 295 -6.35 17.64 -3.39
C ILE A 295 -4.88 17.29 -3.18
N GLY A 296 -4.56 16.00 -3.09
CA GLY A 296 -3.17 15.54 -2.97
C GLY A 296 -2.30 15.89 -4.19
N ASN A 297 -2.86 15.80 -5.43
CA ASN A 297 -2.15 16.23 -6.63
C ASN A 297 -1.81 17.74 -6.60
N GLN A 298 -2.79 18.57 -6.22
CA GLN A 298 -2.55 20.01 -6.10
C GLN A 298 -1.50 20.31 -5.03
N PHE A 299 -1.62 19.62 -3.90
CA PHE A 299 -0.68 19.76 -2.78
C PHE A 299 0.76 19.39 -3.19
N ASN A 300 0.93 18.30 -3.93
CA ASN A 300 2.22 17.87 -4.43
C ASN A 300 2.83 18.85 -5.43
N LEU A 301 1.99 19.51 -6.25
CA LEU A 301 2.43 20.60 -7.15
C LEU A 301 2.91 21.82 -6.37
N ASP A 302 2.11 22.27 -5.40
CA ASP A 302 2.38 23.48 -4.60
C ASP A 302 3.68 23.32 -3.77
N ASN A 303 3.99 22.09 -3.39
CA ASN A 303 5.19 21.74 -2.63
C ASN A 303 6.33 21.18 -3.49
N SER A 304 6.21 21.26 -4.82
CA SER A 304 7.26 20.87 -5.78
C SER A 304 7.69 19.38 -5.69
N VAL A 305 6.80 18.49 -5.26
CA VAL A 305 7.03 17.04 -5.28
C VAL A 305 7.18 16.57 -6.74
N TYR A 306 6.36 17.12 -7.64
CA TYR A 306 6.53 17.02 -9.09
C TYR A 306 6.09 18.33 -9.79
N LYS A 307 6.49 18.51 -11.05
CA LYS A 307 6.27 19.76 -11.79
C LYS A 307 5.00 19.76 -12.65
N GLU A 308 4.59 18.58 -13.14
CA GLU A 308 3.46 18.44 -14.05
C GLU A 308 2.28 17.75 -13.33
N SER A 309 1.11 18.39 -13.42
CA SER A 309 -0.11 17.87 -12.83
C SER A 309 -0.41 16.48 -13.38
N GLN A 310 -0.59 15.54 -12.48
CA GLN A 310 -1.15 14.23 -12.79
C GLN A 310 -2.68 14.39 -12.98
N LYS A 311 -3.29 13.49 -13.72
CA LYS A 311 -4.75 13.47 -13.90
C LYS A 311 -5.33 12.32 -13.04
N PRO A 312 -5.70 12.53 -11.76
CA PRO A 312 -6.12 11.46 -10.85
C PRO A 312 -7.16 10.53 -11.45
N ALA A 313 -8.17 11.08 -12.11
CA ALA A 313 -9.23 10.29 -12.75
C ALA A 313 -8.72 9.29 -13.83
N SER A 314 -7.53 9.49 -14.39
CA SER A 314 -6.96 8.57 -15.38
C SER A 314 -6.33 7.32 -14.76
N TYR A 315 -6.04 7.37 -13.46
CA TYR A 315 -5.55 6.23 -12.68
C TYR A 315 -6.71 5.37 -12.17
N LEU A 316 -7.84 6.00 -11.80
CA LEU A 316 -8.97 5.34 -11.16
C LEU A 316 -9.74 4.45 -12.14
N THR A 317 -9.92 3.20 -11.78
CA THR A 317 -10.58 2.17 -12.60
C THR A 317 -11.63 1.43 -11.76
N PRO A 318 -12.80 2.05 -11.48
CA PRO A 318 -13.82 1.49 -10.59
C PRO A 318 -14.56 0.27 -11.17
N ALA A 319 -14.29 -0.09 -12.43
CA ALA A 319 -15.04 -1.13 -13.15
C ALA A 319 -15.00 -2.49 -12.42
N ILE A 320 -13.85 -2.85 -11.81
CA ILE A 320 -13.74 -4.11 -11.04
C ILE A 320 -14.61 -4.06 -9.79
N VAL A 321 -14.45 -3.03 -8.96
CA VAL A 321 -15.22 -2.88 -7.70
C VAL A 321 -16.73 -2.82 -8.01
N ASN A 322 -17.13 -2.14 -9.09
CA ASN A 322 -18.52 -2.04 -9.48
C ASN A 322 -19.11 -3.35 -10.02
N SER A 323 -18.29 -4.30 -10.47
CA SER A 323 -18.73 -5.60 -10.99
C SER A 323 -18.90 -6.66 -9.89
N LEU A 324 -18.36 -6.46 -8.71
CA LEU A 324 -18.51 -7.31 -7.53
C LEU A 324 -19.81 -7.00 -6.79
#